data_f74bff07a6fb0309df7b6c0d4cf59abd
#
_entry.id   f74bff07a6fb0309df7b6c0d4cf59abd
#
_cell.length_a   1.000
_cell.length_b   1.000
_cell.length_c   1.000
_cell.angle_alpha   90.00
_cell.angle_beta   90.00
_cell.angle_gamma   90.00
#
_symmetry.space_group_name_H-M   'P 1'
#
loop_
_entity.id
_entity.type
_entity.pdbx_description
1 polymer ?
#
loop_
_entity_poly.entity_id
_entity_poly.type
_entity_poly.pdbx_seq_one_letter_code
_entity_poly.pdbx_strand_id
1 'polypeptide(L)'
;MIVAVSPQLDLAVSAFFFRDNRFYLGDWGFFPFLRRGLPEIFIGIAAAFGLIWGWGLLRRRWLWGINTKVMLLTTGSMLLGPILIVNGIFKTFWGRARPYQIIEFGGNKNFTSPMVISNQCDWDCSFMSGHTAVIFWSLALALLLPHRYRKWGISAVIILGIATGIARIAQGSHFVS
;
A
#
# COMPACT_ATOMS: atom_id res chain seq x y z
N MET A 1 8.80 -11.36 -8.84
CA MET A 1 8.66 -11.75 -10.26
C MET A 1 7.92 -13.08 -10.46
N ILE A 2 8.17 -14.13 -9.69
CA ILE A 2 7.48 -15.43 -9.80
C ILE A 2 5.98 -15.33 -9.45
N VAL A 3 5.62 -14.56 -8.45
CA VAL A 3 4.23 -14.39 -7.97
C VAL A 3 3.34 -13.68 -9.02
N ALA A 4 3.91 -12.79 -9.83
CA ALA A 4 3.16 -12.08 -10.87
C ALA A 4 2.78 -12.96 -12.08
N VAL A 5 3.36 -14.16 -12.18
CA VAL A 5 3.21 -15.04 -13.35
C VAL A 5 2.26 -16.23 -13.08
N SER A 6 1.88 -16.50 -11.83
CA SER A 6 1.06 -17.67 -11.48
C SER A 6 -0.35 -17.28 -11.00
N PRO A 7 -1.34 -17.18 -11.90
CA PRO A 7 -2.74 -16.92 -11.54
C PRO A 7 -3.31 -17.94 -10.52
N GLN A 8 -2.86 -19.19 -10.59
CA GLN A 8 -3.27 -20.25 -9.66
C GLN A 8 -2.83 -19.97 -8.22
N LEU A 9 -1.69 -19.32 -8.01
CA LEU A 9 -1.20 -18.94 -6.68
C LEU A 9 -2.09 -17.87 -6.06
N ASP A 10 -2.55 -16.89 -6.86
CA ASP A 10 -3.47 -15.87 -6.40
C ASP A 10 -4.78 -16.46 -5.87
N LEU A 11 -5.37 -17.38 -6.62
CA LEU A 11 -6.61 -18.06 -6.24
C LEU A 11 -6.39 -18.96 -5.02
N ALA A 12 -5.33 -19.78 -5.03
CA ALA A 12 -5.04 -20.71 -3.94
C ALA A 12 -4.80 -20.01 -2.60
N VAL A 13 -4.02 -18.92 -2.60
CA VAL A 13 -3.77 -18.14 -1.38
C VAL A 13 -5.02 -17.41 -0.92
N SER A 14 -5.82 -16.86 -1.84
CA SER A 14 -7.09 -16.22 -1.47
C SER A 14 -8.10 -17.23 -0.90
N ALA A 15 -8.17 -18.43 -1.48
CA ALA A 15 -9.04 -19.53 -1.01
C ALA A 15 -8.70 -19.97 0.42
N PHE A 16 -7.42 -19.92 0.82
CA PHE A 16 -7.02 -20.25 2.20
C PHE A 16 -7.71 -19.36 3.24
N PHE A 17 -7.98 -18.09 2.91
CA PHE A 17 -8.64 -17.11 3.79
C PHE A 17 -10.16 -17.02 3.57
N PHE A 18 -10.72 -17.79 2.63
CA PHE A 18 -12.15 -17.78 2.32
C PHE A 18 -12.83 -19.01 2.92
N ARG A 19 -13.76 -18.80 3.87
CA ARG A 19 -14.54 -19.86 4.53
C ARG A 19 -15.96 -19.36 4.79
N ASP A 20 -16.92 -20.25 4.78
CA ASP A 20 -18.33 -19.94 5.06
C ASP A 20 -18.85 -18.76 4.23
N ASN A 21 -18.48 -18.75 2.94
CA ASN A 21 -18.84 -17.72 1.96
C ASN A 21 -18.36 -16.29 2.31
N ARG A 22 -17.27 -16.17 3.07
CA ARG A 22 -16.67 -14.88 3.46
C ARG A 22 -15.15 -14.98 3.72
N PHE A 23 -14.49 -13.84 3.62
CA PHE A 23 -13.11 -13.68 4.11
C PHE A 23 -13.13 -13.46 5.64
N TYR A 24 -12.95 -14.54 6.40
CA TYR A 24 -13.24 -14.60 7.84
C TYR A 24 -12.32 -13.73 8.72
N LEU A 25 -11.15 -13.29 8.21
CA LEU A 25 -10.23 -12.41 8.93
C LEU A 25 -10.42 -10.91 8.60
N GLY A 26 -11.47 -10.56 7.82
CA GLY A 26 -11.68 -9.20 7.32
C GLY A 26 -11.66 -8.12 8.41
N ASP A 27 -12.33 -8.37 9.53
CA ASP A 27 -12.48 -7.42 10.62
C ASP A 27 -11.81 -7.88 11.93
N TRP A 28 -10.91 -8.88 11.85
CA TRP A 28 -10.30 -9.46 13.03
C TRP A 28 -9.20 -8.57 13.65
N GLY A 29 -9.32 -8.29 14.97
CA GLY A 29 -8.28 -7.73 15.83
C GLY A 29 -7.63 -6.43 15.29
N PHE A 30 -6.33 -6.49 15.00
CA PHE A 30 -5.50 -5.34 14.61
C PHE A 30 -5.59 -4.98 13.11
N PHE A 31 -6.23 -5.79 12.29
CA PHE A 31 -6.32 -5.57 10.84
C PHE A 31 -7.01 -4.27 10.41
N PRO A 32 -8.09 -3.80 11.06
CA PRO A 32 -8.68 -2.49 10.75
C PRO A 32 -7.69 -1.33 10.96
N PHE A 33 -6.85 -1.39 12.00
CA PHE A 33 -5.81 -0.38 12.24
C PHE A 33 -4.73 -0.40 11.16
N LEU A 34 -4.21 -1.58 10.77
CA LEU A 34 -3.25 -1.70 9.66
C LEU A 34 -3.82 -1.18 8.35
N ARG A 35 -5.14 -1.30 8.15
CA ARG A 35 -5.83 -0.86 6.95
C ARG A 35 -6.05 0.65 6.90
N ARG A 36 -6.57 1.25 7.96
CA ARG A 36 -6.99 2.66 7.98
C ARG A 36 -6.02 3.53 8.77
N GLY A 37 -5.76 3.21 10.01
CA GLY A 37 -5.02 4.08 10.91
C GLY A 37 -3.57 4.27 10.50
N LEU A 38 -2.85 3.20 10.20
CA LEU A 38 -1.42 3.29 9.92
C LEU A 38 -1.09 4.03 8.61
N PRO A 39 -1.77 3.80 7.48
CA PRO A 39 -1.56 4.59 6.27
C PRO A 39 -1.89 6.08 6.44
N GLU A 40 -2.96 6.42 7.17
CA GLU A 40 -3.34 7.81 7.44
C GLU A 40 -2.25 8.54 8.25
N ILE A 41 -1.66 7.87 9.25
CA ILE A 41 -0.54 8.41 10.03
C ILE A 41 0.64 8.73 9.10
N PHE A 42 1.03 7.82 8.21
CA PHE A 42 2.16 8.05 7.30
C PHE A 42 1.89 9.14 6.27
N ILE A 43 0.68 9.24 5.76
CA ILE A 43 0.27 10.35 4.89
C ILE A 43 0.34 11.67 5.65
N GLY A 44 -0.14 11.72 6.90
CA GLY A 44 -0.04 12.87 7.78
C GLY A 44 1.42 13.29 8.03
N ILE A 45 2.31 12.33 8.27
CA ILE A 45 3.75 12.60 8.43
C ILE A 45 4.32 13.19 7.14
N ALA A 46 4.03 12.61 5.97
CA ALA A 46 4.51 13.14 4.70
C ALA A 46 4.02 14.58 4.44
N ALA A 47 2.75 14.87 4.76
CA ALA A 47 2.18 16.20 4.67
C ALA A 47 2.88 17.19 5.62
N ALA A 48 3.17 16.76 6.86
CA ALA A 48 3.88 17.58 7.84
C ALA A 48 5.28 17.98 7.34
N PHE A 49 6.03 17.05 6.73
CA PHE A 49 7.33 17.38 6.11
C PHE A 49 7.19 18.44 5.01
N GLY A 50 6.17 18.33 4.16
CA GLY A 50 5.88 19.32 3.13
C GLY A 50 5.52 20.70 3.69
N LEU A 51 4.68 20.74 4.72
CA LEU A 51 4.29 22.00 5.39
C LEU A 51 5.49 22.69 6.09
N ILE A 52 6.31 21.91 6.82
CA ILE A 52 7.50 22.43 7.49
C ILE A 52 8.50 22.98 6.47
N TRP A 53 8.70 22.27 5.36
CA TRP A 53 9.55 22.74 4.27
C TRP A 53 9.01 24.04 3.66
N GLY A 54 7.71 24.11 3.32
CA GLY A 54 7.07 25.31 2.78
C GLY A 54 7.19 26.50 3.73
N TRP A 55 6.98 26.29 5.03
CA TRP A 55 7.21 27.30 6.05
C TRP A 55 8.68 27.77 6.09
N GLY A 56 9.63 26.82 5.97
CA GLY A 56 11.06 27.09 5.92
C GLY A 56 11.44 27.98 4.73
N LEU A 57 10.85 27.76 3.56
CA LEU A 57 11.00 28.63 2.39
C LEU A 57 10.55 30.06 2.66
N LEU A 58 9.35 30.24 3.25
CA LEU A 58 8.80 31.54 3.59
C LEU A 58 9.67 32.30 4.60
N ARG A 59 10.21 31.59 5.59
CA ARG A 59 11.07 32.16 6.64
C ARG A 59 12.56 32.21 6.26
N ARG A 60 12.94 31.69 5.08
CA ARG A 60 14.33 31.58 4.62
C ARG A 60 15.25 30.83 5.62
N ARG A 61 14.67 29.85 6.34
CA ARG A 61 15.36 29.02 7.35
C ARG A 61 14.87 27.60 7.31
N TRP A 62 15.78 26.64 7.31
CA TRP A 62 15.44 25.22 7.39
C TRP A 62 15.16 24.83 8.84
N LEU A 63 13.89 24.60 9.16
CA LEU A 63 13.48 24.11 10.47
C LEU A 63 13.79 22.62 10.59
N TRP A 64 14.40 22.23 11.70
CA TRP A 64 14.77 20.84 12.02
C TRP A 64 15.55 20.11 10.92
N GLY A 65 16.29 20.83 10.09
CA GLY A 65 17.05 20.25 8.99
C GLY A 65 16.22 19.78 7.79
N ILE A 66 14.91 20.09 7.76
CA ILE A 66 14.01 19.71 6.66
C ILE A 66 14.25 20.67 5.48
N ASN A 67 15.25 20.34 4.69
CA ASN A 67 15.58 21.03 3.45
C ASN A 67 14.88 20.38 2.24
N THR A 68 15.10 20.92 1.05
CA THR A 68 14.47 20.42 -0.19
C THR A 68 14.79 18.95 -0.46
N LYS A 69 15.98 18.44 -0.11
CA LYS A 69 16.32 17.01 -0.31
C LYS A 69 15.47 16.11 0.59
N VAL A 70 15.29 16.49 1.86
CA VAL A 70 14.45 15.77 2.80
C VAL A 70 12.99 15.81 2.35
N MET A 71 12.49 16.97 1.92
CA MET A 71 11.13 17.11 1.39
C MET A 71 10.90 16.24 0.15
N LEU A 72 11.81 16.23 -0.81
CA LEU A 72 11.71 15.38 -2.01
C LEU A 72 11.74 13.90 -1.65
N LEU A 73 12.59 13.50 -0.69
CA LEU A 73 12.64 12.11 -0.22
C LEU A 73 11.34 11.68 0.48
N THR A 74 10.70 12.57 1.24
CA THR A 74 9.49 12.26 2.03
C THR A 74 8.22 12.62 1.24
N THR A 75 7.81 13.88 1.25
CA THR A 75 6.58 14.33 0.59
C THR A 75 6.59 14.06 -0.91
N GLY A 76 7.71 14.33 -1.59
CA GLY A 76 7.84 14.12 -3.03
C GLY A 76 7.67 12.65 -3.42
N SER A 77 8.32 11.73 -2.71
CA SER A 77 8.17 10.29 -2.98
C SER A 77 6.79 9.75 -2.61
N MET A 78 6.12 10.30 -1.57
CA MET A 78 4.73 9.96 -1.25
C MET A 78 3.78 10.36 -2.38
N LEU A 79 3.93 11.59 -2.88
CA LEU A 79 3.10 12.09 -3.98
C LEU A 79 3.32 11.28 -5.26
N LEU A 80 4.57 10.99 -5.61
CA LEU A 80 4.89 10.27 -6.84
C LEU A 80 4.50 8.78 -6.75
N GLY A 81 4.95 8.06 -5.72
CA GLY A 81 4.75 6.61 -5.60
C GLY A 81 3.33 6.23 -5.21
N PRO A 82 2.98 6.30 -3.92
CA PRO A 82 1.67 5.85 -3.45
C PRO A 82 0.49 6.61 -4.04
N ILE A 83 0.59 7.95 -4.19
CA ILE A 83 -0.56 8.75 -4.62
C ILE A 83 -0.71 8.71 -6.14
N LEU A 84 0.30 9.14 -6.90
CA LEU A 84 0.18 9.26 -8.35
C LEU A 84 0.27 7.89 -9.04
N ILE A 85 1.35 7.14 -8.82
CA ILE A 85 1.56 5.89 -9.56
C ILE A 85 0.57 4.83 -9.11
N VAL A 86 0.49 4.53 -7.80
CA VAL A 86 -0.34 3.42 -7.33
C VAL A 86 -1.83 3.77 -7.39
N ASN A 87 -2.26 4.86 -6.74
CA ASN A 87 -3.67 5.19 -6.68
C ASN A 87 -4.16 5.92 -7.95
N GLY A 88 -3.36 6.82 -8.55
CA GLY A 88 -3.76 7.57 -9.74
C GLY A 88 -3.70 6.74 -11.03
N ILE A 89 -2.67 5.93 -11.23
CA ILE A 89 -2.49 5.17 -12.48
C ILE A 89 -3.02 3.74 -12.32
N PHE A 90 -2.40 2.93 -11.47
CA PHE A 90 -2.73 1.50 -11.43
C PHE A 90 -4.16 1.21 -10.97
N LYS A 91 -4.65 1.87 -9.93
CA LYS A 91 -6.02 1.63 -9.45
C LYS A 91 -7.10 2.16 -10.38
N THR A 92 -6.79 3.14 -11.22
CA THR A 92 -7.75 3.74 -12.15
C THR A 92 -7.79 2.97 -13.48
N PHE A 93 -6.63 2.57 -14.00
CA PHE A 93 -6.54 2.06 -15.37
C PHE A 93 -6.35 0.54 -15.48
N TRP A 94 -6.03 -0.17 -14.38
CA TRP A 94 -5.79 -1.62 -14.45
C TRP A 94 -7.06 -2.46 -14.46
N GLY A 95 -8.15 -1.98 -13.84
CA GLY A 95 -9.48 -2.58 -13.90
C GLY A 95 -9.62 -3.98 -13.30
N ARG A 96 -8.68 -4.45 -12.47
CA ARG A 96 -8.69 -5.79 -11.90
C ARG A 96 -9.65 -5.88 -10.72
N ALA A 97 -10.59 -6.83 -10.75
CA ALA A 97 -11.49 -7.11 -9.63
C ALA A 97 -10.74 -7.56 -8.37
N ARG A 98 -11.34 -7.34 -7.22
CA ARG A 98 -10.81 -7.81 -5.92
C ARG A 98 -11.22 -9.26 -5.65
N PRO A 99 -10.48 -10.03 -4.82
CA PRO A 99 -10.87 -11.41 -4.47
C PRO A 99 -12.33 -11.54 -4.05
N TYR A 100 -12.85 -10.69 -3.17
CA TYR A 100 -14.23 -10.76 -2.71
C TYR A 100 -15.29 -10.44 -3.80
N GLN A 101 -14.87 -9.95 -4.97
CA GLN A 101 -15.77 -9.59 -6.08
C GLN A 101 -15.86 -10.66 -7.16
N ILE A 102 -14.93 -11.63 -7.17
CA ILE A 102 -14.88 -12.64 -8.23
C ILE A 102 -15.83 -13.82 -7.96
N ILE A 103 -16.23 -14.50 -9.03
CA ILE A 103 -17.17 -15.61 -9.01
C ILE A 103 -16.68 -16.74 -8.10
N GLU A 104 -15.38 -17.02 -8.10
CA GLU A 104 -14.75 -18.07 -7.30
C GLU A 104 -14.93 -17.85 -5.78
N PHE A 105 -15.23 -16.62 -5.36
CA PHE A 105 -15.44 -16.26 -3.94
C PHE A 105 -16.82 -15.61 -3.72
N GLY A 106 -17.83 -16.02 -4.49
CA GLY A 106 -19.22 -15.62 -4.30
C GLY A 106 -19.59 -14.24 -4.85
N GLY A 107 -18.70 -13.58 -5.60
CA GLY A 107 -18.97 -12.33 -6.30
C GLY A 107 -19.58 -12.53 -7.70
N ASN A 108 -19.51 -11.50 -8.53
CA ASN A 108 -20.10 -11.49 -9.88
C ASN A 108 -19.11 -11.05 -10.97
N LYS A 109 -17.84 -10.88 -10.65
CA LYS A 109 -16.78 -10.45 -11.57
C LYS A 109 -15.91 -11.65 -11.98
N ASN A 110 -15.25 -11.55 -13.14
CA ASN A 110 -14.31 -12.57 -13.57
C ASN A 110 -12.93 -12.33 -12.97
N PHE A 111 -12.24 -13.42 -12.63
CA PHE A 111 -10.83 -13.34 -12.28
C PHE A 111 -9.98 -12.90 -13.49
N THR A 112 -9.04 -12.00 -13.26
CA THR A 112 -8.06 -11.56 -14.28
C THR A 112 -6.64 -11.68 -13.74
N SER A 113 -5.71 -12.09 -14.60
CA SER A 113 -4.29 -12.18 -14.27
C SER A 113 -3.71 -10.79 -13.93
N PRO A 114 -2.69 -10.71 -13.05
CA PRO A 114 -2.10 -9.43 -12.62
C PRO A 114 -1.52 -8.59 -13.76
N MET A 115 -1.04 -9.21 -14.82
CA MET A 115 -0.42 -8.53 -15.96
C MET A 115 -1.42 -8.17 -17.09
N VAL A 116 -2.71 -8.39 -16.86
CA VAL A 116 -3.76 -8.12 -17.85
C VAL A 116 -4.60 -6.93 -17.40
N ILE A 117 -4.65 -5.87 -18.21
CA ILE A 117 -5.60 -4.78 -18.03
C ILE A 117 -7.00 -5.31 -18.32
N SER A 118 -7.94 -5.05 -17.44
CA SER A 118 -9.30 -5.56 -17.54
C SER A 118 -10.35 -4.47 -17.28
N ASN A 119 -11.60 -4.81 -17.53
CA ASN A 119 -12.78 -3.98 -17.30
C ASN A 119 -13.65 -4.52 -16.15
N GLN A 120 -13.09 -5.34 -15.26
CA GLN A 120 -13.85 -5.97 -14.18
C GLN A 120 -14.02 -5.04 -12.96
N CYS A 121 -13.43 -3.86 -12.99
CA CYS A 121 -13.50 -2.89 -11.89
C CYS A 121 -13.29 -1.48 -12.44
N ASP A 122 -14.20 -0.55 -12.12
CA ASP A 122 -14.17 0.82 -12.61
C ASP A 122 -13.43 1.79 -11.67
N TRP A 123 -13.38 1.46 -10.37
CA TRP A 123 -12.79 2.33 -9.34
C TRP A 123 -12.23 1.54 -8.17
N ASP A 124 -11.10 2.03 -7.59
CA ASP A 124 -10.41 1.43 -6.43
C ASP A 124 -10.14 -0.07 -6.60
N CYS A 125 -9.59 -0.43 -7.76
CA CYS A 125 -9.37 -1.80 -8.19
C CYS A 125 -8.29 -2.53 -7.37
N SER A 126 -8.18 -3.86 -7.55
CA SER A 126 -7.30 -4.72 -6.74
C SER A 126 -5.81 -4.51 -6.97
N PHE A 127 -5.40 -4.13 -8.17
CA PHE A 127 -3.98 -3.96 -8.53
C PHE A 127 -3.61 -2.47 -8.47
N MET A 128 -2.64 -2.05 -7.75
CA MET A 128 -1.79 -2.53 -6.69
C MET A 128 -2.34 -2.10 -5.32
N SER A 129 -1.81 -2.68 -4.20
CA SER A 129 -2.25 -2.27 -2.86
C SER A 129 -1.71 -0.89 -2.47
N GLY A 130 -2.56 0.13 -2.48
CA GLY A 130 -2.21 1.48 -2.04
C GLY A 130 -1.81 1.55 -0.56
N HIS A 131 -2.46 0.78 0.31
CA HIS A 131 -2.12 0.71 1.73
C HIS A 131 -0.71 0.16 1.95
N THR A 132 -0.38 -0.95 1.29
CA THR A 132 0.95 -1.55 1.35
C THR A 132 2.01 -0.60 0.77
N ALA A 133 1.69 0.10 -0.32
CA ALA A 133 2.60 1.09 -0.92
C ALA A 133 2.92 2.25 0.05
N VAL A 134 1.91 2.76 0.78
CA VAL A 134 2.12 3.80 1.81
C VAL A 134 2.99 3.26 2.96
N ILE A 135 2.79 2.02 3.40
CA ILE A 135 3.64 1.43 4.44
C ILE A 135 5.08 1.32 3.95
N PHE A 136 5.32 0.78 2.75
CA PHE A 136 6.66 0.70 2.19
C PHE A 136 7.29 2.08 1.91
N TRP A 137 6.48 3.12 1.65
CA TRP A 137 6.97 4.48 1.57
C TRP A 137 7.69 4.91 2.87
N SER A 138 7.32 4.41 4.04
CA SER A 138 8.00 4.74 5.29
C SER A 138 9.48 4.34 5.33
N LEU A 139 9.99 3.60 4.32
CA LEU A 139 11.43 3.46 4.06
C LEU A 139 12.12 4.82 3.89
N ALA A 140 11.45 5.81 3.32
CA ALA A 140 11.98 7.17 3.24
C ALA A 140 12.28 7.75 4.63
N LEU A 141 11.41 7.47 5.62
CA LEU A 141 11.64 7.88 7.01
C LEU A 141 12.77 7.07 7.66
N ALA A 142 12.82 5.76 7.41
CA ALA A 142 13.89 4.91 7.93
C ALA A 142 15.28 5.35 7.42
N LEU A 143 15.36 5.85 6.18
CA LEU A 143 16.60 6.37 5.60
C LEU A 143 17.07 7.69 6.26
N LEU A 144 16.17 8.46 6.86
CA LEU A 144 16.49 9.67 7.62
C LEU A 144 17.05 9.37 9.03
N LEU A 145 16.89 8.14 9.52
CA LEU A 145 17.42 7.75 10.83
C LEU A 145 18.94 7.79 10.85
N PRO A 146 19.56 8.11 12.01
CA PRO A 146 20.98 7.95 12.21
C PRO A 146 21.45 6.55 11.82
N HIS A 147 22.65 6.43 11.25
CA HIS A 147 23.19 5.18 10.69
C HIS A 147 23.04 3.97 11.64
N ARG A 148 23.25 4.17 12.95
CA ARG A 148 23.11 3.12 13.97
C ARG A 148 21.72 2.51 14.08
N TYR A 149 20.66 3.28 13.76
CA TYR A 149 19.25 2.83 13.86
C TYR A 149 18.64 2.49 12.51
N ARG A 150 19.28 2.87 11.39
CA ARG A 150 18.72 2.73 10.04
C ARG A 150 18.35 1.30 9.68
N LYS A 151 19.21 0.33 10.00
CA LYS A 151 18.93 -1.10 9.76
C LYS A 151 17.67 -1.58 10.50
N TRP A 152 17.48 -1.14 11.73
CA TRP A 152 16.29 -1.49 12.51
C TRP A 152 15.03 -0.84 11.96
N GLY A 153 15.11 0.42 11.52
CA GLY A 153 14.02 1.11 10.85
C GLY A 153 13.63 0.41 9.55
N ILE A 154 14.58 0.04 8.70
CA ILE A 154 14.33 -0.70 7.46
C ILE A 154 13.69 -2.06 7.76
N SER A 155 14.21 -2.82 8.71
CA SER A 155 13.63 -4.11 9.09
C SER A 155 12.19 -3.96 9.60
N ALA A 156 11.91 -2.96 10.43
CA ALA A 156 10.56 -2.66 10.92
C ALA A 156 9.59 -2.36 9.77
N VAL A 157 10.00 -1.54 8.79
CA VAL A 157 9.18 -1.24 7.61
C VAL A 157 8.91 -2.47 6.78
N ILE A 158 9.89 -3.33 6.57
CA ILE A 158 9.71 -4.58 5.81
C ILE A 158 8.70 -5.49 6.52
N ILE A 159 8.84 -5.68 7.84
CA ILE A 159 7.92 -6.49 8.63
C ILE A 159 6.50 -5.92 8.58
N LEU A 160 6.33 -4.61 8.79
CA LEU A 160 5.03 -3.95 8.71
C LEU A 160 4.41 -4.02 7.31
N GLY A 161 5.22 -3.85 6.26
CA GLY A 161 4.77 -3.96 4.88
C GLY A 161 4.27 -5.36 4.54
N ILE A 162 5.02 -6.40 4.93
CA ILE A 162 4.61 -7.80 4.77
C ILE A 162 3.33 -8.08 5.57
N ALA A 163 3.28 -7.69 6.85
CA ALA A 163 2.10 -7.88 7.70
C ALA A 163 0.86 -7.20 7.12
N THR A 164 1.01 -5.97 6.60
CA THR A 164 -0.08 -5.25 5.93
C THR A 164 -0.49 -5.96 4.64
N GLY A 165 0.45 -6.43 3.83
CA GLY A 165 0.16 -7.21 2.62
C GLY A 165 -0.64 -8.47 2.93
N ILE A 166 -0.22 -9.26 3.92
CA ILE A 166 -0.94 -10.46 4.39
C ILE A 166 -2.35 -10.09 4.88
N ALA A 167 -2.48 -9.03 5.69
CA ALA A 167 -3.77 -8.56 6.17
C ALA A 167 -4.71 -8.18 5.00
N ARG A 168 -4.20 -7.55 3.95
CA ARG A 168 -5.00 -7.19 2.76
C ARG A 168 -5.44 -8.40 1.94
N ILE A 169 -4.61 -9.45 1.87
CA ILE A 169 -4.98 -10.74 1.25
C ILE A 169 -6.05 -11.44 2.10
N ALA A 170 -5.83 -11.52 3.40
CA ALA A 170 -6.76 -12.16 4.35
C ALA A 170 -8.14 -11.49 4.40
N GLN A 171 -8.21 -10.21 4.07
CA GLN A 171 -9.47 -9.46 3.90
C GLN A 171 -10.14 -9.65 2.53
N GLY A 172 -9.56 -10.45 1.63
CA GLY A 172 -10.05 -10.58 0.26
C GLY A 172 -9.96 -9.29 -0.58
N SER A 173 -9.14 -8.32 -0.14
CA SER A 173 -9.05 -7.01 -0.81
C SER A 173 -8.03 -6.97 -1.92
N HIS A 174 -7.00 -7.80 -1.83
CA HIS A 174 -5.92 -7.90 -2.82
C HIS A 174 -5.49 -9.35 -2.98
N PHE A 175 -4.97 -9.69 -4.17
CA PHE A 175 -4.25 -10.94 -4.41
C PHE A 175 -2.81 -10.84 -3.93
N VAL A 176 -2.07 -11.95 -4.00
CA VAL A 176 -0.63 -11.98 -3.64
C VAL A 176 0.22 -11.22 -4.66
N SER A 177 -0.21 -11.22 -5.92
CA SER A 177 0.46 -10.58 -7.04
C SER A 177 0.29 -9.07 -7.09
#